data_5e17eefb55ad8bcf415db69716741f22
#
_entry.id   5e17eefb55ad8bcf415db69716741f22
#
_cell.length_a   1.000
_cell.length_b   1.000
_cell.length_c   1.000
_cell.angle_alpha   90.00
_cell.angle_beta   90.00
_cell.angle_gamma   90.00
#
_symmetry.space_group_name_H-M   'P 1'
#
loop_
_entity.id
_entity.type
_entity.pdbx_description
1 polymer ?
#
loop_
_entity_poly.entity_id
_entity_poly.type
_entity_poly.pdbx_seq_one_letter_code
_entity_poly.pdbx_strand_id
1 'polypeptide(L)'
;HERLVGSEMCIRDRTQRELEKATKHSLGTINKALKELMELGYVENGAITNAGVNALEPYRAKRAIFIAAGFGSRLVPITFNTPKPLVRVHGVRIIDHLIDACLEAGINEIYIVRGYLADQFDQLLYKYPMIKFLENPVYNEANNISSSMVARYMLSNAYVFEADLLLSNPKIITKYHYTSDFLAIKKERTDDWCFEVEDGIITKEKVGGVDCWQMVGISYWNENDGHRLSQDISDVYAAPGGKERYWEQVPLVYKKDHYKVEVRVCKDEDIVEIDTFRELKAIDKIYDV
;
A
#
# COMPACT_ATOMS: atom_id res chain seq x y z
N HIS A 1 17.98 13.26 4.62
CA HIS A 1 16.72 12.62 5.08
C HIS A 1 16.40 11.36 4.29
N GLU A 2 16.46 11.39 2.94
CA GLU A 2 16.29 10.23 2.08
C GLU A 2 17.12 9.02 2.54
N ARG A 3 18.40 9.27 2.85
CA ARG A 3 19.32 8.24 3.33
C ARG A 3 18.96 7.74 4.73
N LEU A 4 18.32 8.57 5.56
CA LEU A 4 17.90 8.21 6.91
C LEU A 4 16.65 7.31 6.88
N VAL A 5 15.66 7.64 6.06
CA VAL A 5 14.41 6.86 5.92
C VAL A 5 14.68 5.42 5.50
N GLY A 6 15.57 5.22 4.51
CA GLY A 6 15.97 3.86 4.11
C GLY A 6 16.87 3.14 5.11
N SER A 7 17.43 3.84 6.10
CA SER A 7 18.45 3.30 7.01
C SER A 7 17.93 2.92 8.40
N GLU A 8 16.75 3.37 8.86
CA GLU A 8 16.27 3.07 10.22
C GLU A 8 16.12 1.57 10.47
N MET A 9 15.56 0.83 9.52
CA MET A 9 15.50 -0.65 9.58
C MET A 9 16.87 -1.31 9.36
N CYS A 10 17.84 -0.56 8.83
CA CYS A 10 19.13 -1.08 8.43
C CYS A 10 20.25 -0.80 9.44
N ILE A 11 20.20 0.29 10.21
CA ILE A 11 21.33 0.72 11.07
C ILE A 11 21.41 -0.09 12.37
N ARG A 12 20.29 -0.57 12.91
CA ARG A 12 20.24 -1.15 14.25
C ARG A 12 21.14 -2.38 14.44
N ASP A 13 21.35 -3.20 13.39
CA ASP A 13 22.09 -4.47 13.51
C ASP A 13 22.84 -4.87 12.24
N ARG A 14 23.19 -3.93 11.33
CA ARG A 14 23.82 -4.23 10.05
C ARG A 14 25.18 -3.64 9.85
N THR A 15 26.07 -4.42 9.26
CA THR A 15 27.38 -3.95 8.76
C THR A 15 27.22 -3.02 7.56
N GLN A 16 28.21 -2.17 7.27
CA GLN A 16 28.20 -1.28 6.10
C GLN A 16 27.98 -2.02 4.76
N ARG A 17 28.45 -3.28 4.67
CA ARG A 17 28.23 -4.13 3.48
C ARG A 17 26.78 -4.59 3.36
N GLU A 18 26.12 -4.83 4.48
CA GLU A 18 24.69 -5.16 4.50
C GLU A 18 23.83 -3.93 4.16
N LEU A 19 24.25 -2.73 4.59
CA LEU A 19 23.65 -1.47 4.17
C LEU A 19 23.80 -1.22 2.66
N GLU A 20 24.99 -1.49 2.09
CA GLU A 20 25.25 -1.42 0.65
C GLU A 20 24.25 -2.29 -0.14
N LYS A 21 24.10 -3.55 0.28
CA LYS A 21 23.16 -4.49 -0.34
C LYS A 21 21.69 -4.04 -0.20
N ALA A 22 21.32 -3.53 0.99
CA ALA A 22 19.95 -3.15 1.28
C ALA A 22 19.54 -1.84 0.58
N THR A 23 20.45 -0.86 0.49
CA THR A 23 20.15 0.47 -0.07
C THR A 23 20.56 0.61 -1.53
N LYS A 24 21.28 -0.37 -2.09
CA LYS A 24 21.89 -0.33 -3.45
C LYS A 24 22.84 0.86 -3.68
N HIS A 25 23.34 1.49 -2.62
CA HIS A 25 24.34 2.55 -2.68
C HIS A 25 25.74 1.98 -2.50
N SER A 26 26.75 2.62 -3.11
CA SER A 26 28.15 2.21 -2.92
C SER A 26 28.60 2.37 -1.46
N LEU A 27 29.58 1.57 -1.03
CA LEU A 27 30.21 1.69 0.29
C LEU A 27 30.70 3.12 0.59
N GLY A 28 31.25 3.80 -0.42
CA GLY A 28 31.67 5.20 -0.29
C GLY A 28 30.51 6.14 0.04
N THR A 29 29.36 5.96 -0.63
CA THR A 29 28.14 6.72 -0.36
C THR A 29 27.60 6.42 1.03
N ILE A 30 27.59 5.14 1.45
CA ILE A 30 27.16 4.71 2.80
C ILE A 30 28.04 5.35 3.86
N ASN A 31 29.38 5.26 3.71
CA ASN A 31 30.32 5.84 4.67
C ASN A 31 30.16 7.36 4.83
N LYS A 32 29.99 8.06 3.70
CA LYS A 32 29.74 9.50 3.71
C LYS A 32 28.44 9.83 4.43
N ALA A 33 27.37 9.10 4.11
CA ALA A 33 26.06 9.30 4.76
C ALA A 33 26.11 9.03 6.27
N LEU A 34 26.75 7.93 6.71
CA LEU A 34 26.91 7.62 8.13
C LEU A 34 27.70 8.69 8.88
N LYS A 35 28.77 9.21 8.27
CA LYS A 35 29.55 10.31 8.86
C LYS A 35 28.71 11.58 9.02
N GLU A 36 27.97 11.98 7.98
CA GLU A 36 27.04 13.13 8.05
C GLU A 36 25.98 12.94 9.13
N LEU A 37 25.39 11.72 9.24
CA LEU A 37 24.40 11.41 10.28
C LEU A 37 24.98 11.45 11.70
N MET A 38 26.25 11.02 11.88
CA MET A 38 26.95 11.13 13.16
C MET A 38 27.24 12.59 13.51
N GLU A 39 27.70 13.39 12.54
CA GLU A 39 27.95 14.84 12.74
C GLU A 39 26.68 15.60 13.12
N LEU A 40 25.51 15.18 12.61
CA LEU A 40 24.20 15.71 12.97
C LEU A 40 23.66 15.17 14.31
N GLY A 41 24.34 14.22 14.92
CA GLY A 41 23.89 13.57 16.15
C GLY A 41 22.70 12.62 15.96
N TYR A 42 22.40 12.21 14.74
CA TYR A 42 21.29 11.29 14.43
C TYR A 42 21.66 9.82 14.59
N VAL A 43 22.97 9.51 14.53
CA VAL A 43 23.54 8.19 14.77
C VAL A 43 24.69 8.31 15.77
N GLU A 44 24.72 7.45 16.77
CA GLU A 44 25.78 7.35 17.75
C GLU A 44 26.08 5.87 18.04
N ASN A 45 27.37 5.49 18.05
CA ASN A 45 27.81 4.10 18.29
C ASN A 45 27.12 3.05 17.39
N GLY A 46 26.80 3.42 16.14
CA GLY A 46 26.14 2.55 15.17
C GLY A 46 24.61 2.40 15.39
N ALA A 47 24.03 3.14 16.30
CA ALA A 47 22.59 3.15 16.58
C ALA A 47 21.96 4.51 16.28
N ILE A 48 20.69 4.52 15.86
CA ILE A 48 19.93 5.75 15.70
C ILE A 48 19.62 6.36 17.07
N THR A 49 19.83 7.69 17.21
CA THR A 49 19.50 8.44 18.43
C THR A 49 18.04 8.90 18.46
N ASN A 50 17.57 9.40 19.59
CA ASN A 50 16.25 10.04 19.67
C ASN A 50 16.12 11.24 18.72
N ALA A 51 17.21 12.00 18.51
CA ALA A 51 17.22 13.09 17.52
C ALA A 51 17.06 12.54 16.09
N GLY A 52 17.72 11.42 15.78
CA GLY A 52 17.56 10.71 14.51
C GLY A 52 16.13 10.19 14.30
N VAL A 53 15.52 9.57 15.31
CA VAL A 53 14.12 9.13 15.26
C VAL A 53 13.19 10.31 15.03
N ASN A 54 13.38 11.43 15.72
CA ASN A 54 12.57 12.64 15.53
C ASN A 54 12.72 13.22 14.11
N ALA A 55 13.90 13.13 13.50
CA ALA A 55 14.15 13.57 12.14
C ALA A 55 13.40 12.70 11.08
N LEU A 56 12.97 11.49 11.45
CA LEU A 56 12.16 10.60 10.59
C LEU A 56 10.66 10.90 10.66
N GLU A 57 10.16 11.61 11.68
CA GLU A 57 8.72 11.83 11.86
C GLU A 57 8.00 12.48 10.64
N PRO A 58 8.60 13.40 9.86
CA PRO A 58 7.99 13.90 8.63
C PRO A 58 7.72 12.84 7.55
N TYR A 59 8.46 11.72 7.60
CA TYR A 59 8.41 10.62 6.64
C TYR A 59 7.56 9.44 7.14
N ARG A 60 6.93 9.59 8.30
CA ARG A 60 6.15 8.52 8.92
C ARG A 60 4.82 8.33 8.21
N ALA A 61 4.51 7.06 7.90
CA ALA A 61 3.17 6.66 7.53
C ALA A 61 2.23 6.78 8.74
N LYS A 62 1.20 7.61 8.60
CA LYS A 62 0.28 7.94 9.72
C LYS A 62 -1.03 7.19 9.62
N ARG A 63 -1.46 6.86 8.39
CA ARG A 63 -2.79 6.33 8.09
C ARG A 63 -2.73 5.13 7.18
N ALA A 64 -3.72 4.26 7.32
CA ALA A 64 -4.04 3.20 6.38
C ALA A 64 -5.49 3.33 5.91
N ILE A 65 -5.71 3.31 4.62
CA ILE A 65 -7.01 3.44 3.97
C ILE A 65 -7.26 2.17 3.17
N PHE A 66 -8.33 1.46 3.49
CA PHE A 66 -8.74 0.23 2.82
C PHE A 66 -9.90 0.52 1.87
N ILE A 67 -9.70 0.28 0.58
CA ILE A 67 -10.74 0.37 -0.44
C ILE A 67 -11.50 -0.96 -0.43
N ALA A 68 -12.65 -0.98 0.24
CA ALA A 68 -13.36 -2.22 0.58
C ALA A 68 -14.86 -2.20 0.20
N ALA A 69 -15.28 -1.25 -0.66
CA ALA A 69 -16.69 -1.03 -0.98
C ALA A 69 -17.25 -1.95 -2.07
N GLY A 70 -16.42 -2.71 -2.78
CA GLY A 70 -16.79 -3.49 -3.97
C GLY A 70 -17.60 -4.76 -3.67
N PHE A 71 -18.30 -5.27 -4.69
CA PHE A 71 -19.13 -6.49 -4.59
C PHE A 71 -18.36 -7.79 -4.44
N GLY A 72 -17.11 -7.87 -4.92
CA GLY A 72 -16.35 -9.12 -4.95
C GLY A 72 -17.00 -10.23 -5.79
N SER A 73 -17.65 -9.90 -6.90
CA SER A 73 -18.48 -10.81 -7.71
C SER A 73 -17.75 -12.05 -8.21
N ARG A 74 -16.42 -11.99 -8.34
CA ARG A 74 -15.58 -13.13 -8.78
C ARG A 74 -15.43 -14.22 -7.71
N LEU A 75 -15.78 -13.93 -6.44
CA LEU A 75 -15.79 -14.87 -5.31
C LEU A 75 -17.18 -15.46 -5.00
N VAL A 76 -18.19 -15.25 -5.84
CA VAL A 76 -19.47 -15.92 -5.72
C VAL A 76 -19.25 -17.45 -5.71
N PRO A 77 -19.96 -18.21 -4.78
CA PRO A 77 -21.12 -17.79 -3.98
C PRO A 77 -20.80 -17.15 -2.61
N ILE A 78 -19.54 -17.12 -2.17
CA ILE A 78 -19.18 -16.66 -0.83
C ILE A 78 -19.59 -15.20 -0.63
N THR A 79 -19.36 -14.37 -1.62
CA THR A 79 -19.63 -12.93 -1.55
C THR A 79 -21.09 -12.53 -1.67
N PHE A 80 -22.02 -13.49 -1.82
CA PHE A 80 -23.46 -13.18 -1.62
C PHE A 80 -23.78 -12.75 -0.17
N ASN A 81 -23.06 -13.29 0.79
CA ASN A 81 -23.32 -13.07 2.20
C ASN A 81 -22.16 -12.47 3.00
N THR A 82 -20.96 -12.37 2.40
CA THR A 82 -19.76 -11.92 3.09
C THR A 82 -18.95 -11.01 2.17
N PRO A 83 -18.69 -9.75 2.55
CA PRO A 83 -17.76 -8.90 1.77
C PRO A 83 -16.41 -9.56 1.59
N LYS A 84 -15.81 -9.44 0.41
CA LYS A 84 -14.53 -10.07 0.06
C LYS A 84 -13.44 -9.89 1.13
N PRO A 85 -13.23 -8.68 1.71
CA PRO A 85 -12.23 -8.48 2.75
C PRO A 85 -12.48 -9.25 4.06
N LEU A 86 -13.72 -9.63 4.33
CA LEU A 86 -14.13 -10.36 5.53
C LEU A 86 -14.13 -11.89 5.33
N VAL A 87 -13.89 -12.37 4.12
CA VAL A 87 -13.69 -13.79 3.85
C VAL A 87 -12.52 -14.31 4.67
N ARG A 88 -12.69 -15.49 5.24
CA ARG A 88 -11.66 -16.10 6.09
C ARG A 88 -10.79 -17.04 5.25
N VAL A 89 -9.48 -16.96 5.46
CA VAL A 89 -8.50 -17.90 4.93
C VAL A 89 -7.80 -18.51 6.13
N HIS A 90 -7.82 -19.83 6.24
CA HIS A 90 -7.31 -20.57 7.42
C HIS A 90 -7.86 -20.01 8.76
N GLY A 91 -9.14 -19.61 8.74
CA GLY A 91 -9.84 -19.10 9.92
C GLY A 91 -9.65 -17.61 10.23
N VAL A 92 -8.75 -16.90 9.55
CA VAL A 92 -8.47 -15.46 9.73
C VAL A 92 -9.04 -14.66 8.55
N ARG A 93 -9.66 -13.52 8.80
CA ARG A 93 -10.17 -12.65 7.72
C ARG A 93 -9.02 -12.08 6.91
N ILE A 94 -9.19 -11.98 5.59
CA ILE A 94 -8.17 -11.41 4.69
C ILE A 94 -7.69 -10.05 5.20
N ILE A 95 -8.61 -9.15 5.51
CA ILE A 95 -8.30 -7.79 5.97
C ILE A 95 -7.56 -7.75 7.32
N ASP A 96 -7.73 -8.76 8.18
CA ASP A 96 -7.06 -8.79 9.49
C ASP A 96 -5.53 -8.83 9.35
N HIS A 97 -5.00 -9.56 8.35
CA HIS A 97 -3.56 -9.63 8.09
C HIS A 97 -2.98 -8.24 7.72
N LEU A 98 -3.73 -7.47 6.95
CA LEU A 98 -3.32 -6.13 6.52
C LEU A 98 -3.39 -5.12 7.68
N ILE A 99 -4.47 -5.17 8.47
CA ILE A 99 -4.63 -4.27 9.64
C ILE A 99 -3.56 -4.56 10.69
N ASP A 100 -3.32 -5.85 11.01
CA ASP A 100 -2.31 -6.25 11.99
C ASP A 100 -0.92 -5.76 11.55
N ALA A 101 -0.55 -5.89 10.27
CA ALA A 101 0.71 -5.38 9.73
C ALA A 101 0.82 -3.86 9.83
N CYS A 102 -0.26 -3.12 9.60
CA CYS A 102 -0.29 -1.67 9.81
C CYS A 102 -0.02 -1.31 11.28
N LEU A 103 -0.66 -2.01 12.22
CA LEU A 103 -0.47 -1.78 13.64
C LEU A 103 0.95 -2.13 14.11
N GLU A 104 1.54 -3.22 13.60
CA GLU A 104 2.94 -3.59 13.84
C GLU A 104 3.92 -2.51 13.33
N ALA A 105 3.61 -1.88 12.18
CA ALA A 105 4.36 -0.75 11.66
C ALA A 105 4.12 0.56 12.43
N GLY A 106 3.23 0.57 13.43
CA GLY A 106 2.89 1.75 14.23
C GLY A 106 1.93 2.72 13.53
N ILE A 107 1.16 2.23 12.56
CA ILE A 107 0.11 2.98 11.85
C ILE A 107 -1.21 2.71 12.55
N ASN A 108 -1.69 3.69 13.32
CA ASN A 108 -2.86 3.51 14.20
C ASN A 108 -4.13 4.22 13.70
N GLU A 109 -4.05 5.08 12.70
CA GLU A 109 -5.22 5.67 12.05
C GLU A 109 -5.67 4.76 10.91
N ILE A 110 -6.71 3.97 11.14
CA ILE A 110 -7.23 2.99 10.18
C ILE A 110 -8.60 3.45 9.66
N TYR A 111 -8.70 3.60 8.35
CA TYR A 111 -9.93 3.95 7.65
C TYR A 111 -10.33 2.81 6.71
N ILE A 112 -11.61 2.45 6.71
CA ILE A 112 -12.17 1.46 5.78
C ILE A 112 -13.30 2.13 5.01
N VAL A 113 -13.12 2.24 3.69
CA VAL A 113 -14.18 2.68 2.78
C VAL A 113 -15.04 1.48 2.45
N ARG A 114 -16.29 1.50 2.91
CA ARG A 114 -17.23 0.40 2.77
C ARG A 114 -18.46 0.79 1.94
N GLY A 115 -19.14 -0.20 1.38
CA GLY A 115 -20.35 0.00 0.56
C GLY A 115 -21.18 -1.27 0.52
N TYR A 116 -20.77 -2.27 -0.28
CA TYR A 116 -21.47 -3.54 -0.32
C TYR A 116 -21.44 -4.26 1.04
N LEU A 117 -22.62 -4.64 1.55
CA LEU A 117 -22.80 -5.28 2.86
C LEU A 117 -22.08 -4.53 4.00
N ALA A 118 -22.12 -3.20 3.97
CA ALA A 118 -21.37 -2.31 4.86
C ALA A 118 -21.48 -2.67 6.34
N ASP A 119 -22.67 -3.00 6.83
CA ASP A 119 -22.93 -3.32 8.24
C ASP A 119 -22.12 -4.54 8.73
N GLN A 120 -21.73 -5.44 7.85
CA GLN A 120 -20.91 -6.58 8.24
C GLN A 120 -19.50 -6.20 8.69
N PHE A 121 -19.01 -5.04 8.30
CA PHE A 121 -17.70 -4.55 8.74
C PHE A 121 -17.69 -4.16 10.23
N ASP A 122 -18.84 -3.91 10.84
CA ASP A 122 -18.92 -3.54 12.27
C ASP A 122 -18.31 -4.61 13.20
N GLN A 123 -18.31 -5.88 12.78
CA GLN A 123 -17.62 -6.95 13.50
C GLN A 123 -16.10 -6.70 13.69
N LEU A 124 -15.48 -5.87 12.85
CA LEU A 124 -14.07 -5.53 12.99
C LEU A 124 -13.79 -4.72 14.24
N LEU A 125 -14.75 -3.92 14.72
CA LEU A 125 -14.61 -3.06 15.90
C LEU A 125 -14.37 -3.86 17.19
N TYR A 126 -14.75 -5.13 17.26
CA TYR A 126 -14.46 -6.00 18.40
C TYR A 126 -12.94 -6.22 18.58
N LYS A 127 -12.19 -6.36 17.47
CA LYS A 127 -10.73 -6.54 17.50
C LYS A 127 -10.00 -5.21 17.34
N TYR A 128 -10.54 -4.29 16.55
CA TYR A 128 -9.90 -3.04 16.13
C TYR A 128 -10.81 -1.83 16.41
N PRO A 129 -10.97 -1.43 17.68
CA PRO A 129 -11.90 -0.35 18.06
C PRO A 129 -11.50 1.03 17.51
N MET A 130 -10.27 1.19 17.00
CA MET A 130 -9.77 2.43 16.41
C MET A 130 -10.24 2.64 14.96
N ILE A 131 -10.81 1.65 14.28
CA ILE A 131 -11.25 1.76 12.90
C ILE A 131 -12.31 2.85 12.74
N LYS A 132 -12.17 3.63 11.69
CA LYS A 132 -13.16 4.62 11.24
C LYS A 132 -13.70 4.17 9.89
N PHE A 133 -15.01 4.02 9.80
CA PHE A 133 -15.67 3.69 8.54
C PHE A 133 -15.98 4.96 7.74
N LEU A 134 -15.77 4.87 6.43
CA LEU A 134 -16.16 5.86 5.45
C LEU A 134 -17.16 5.21 4.50
N GLU A 135 -18.34 5.79 4.39
CA GLU A 135 -19.42 5.24 3.56
C GLU A 135 -19.25 5.70 2.10
N ASN A 136 -19.24 4.74 1.18
CA ASN A 136 -19.32 5.04 -0.25
C ASN A 136 -20.75 4.77 -0.74
N PRO A 137 -21.60 5.80 -0.85
CA PRO A 137 -23.01 5.61 -1.21
C PRO A 137 -23.22 5.27 -2.70
N VAL A 138 -22.20 5.45 -3.52
CA VAL A 138 -22.25 5.22 -4.97
C VAL A 138 -21.37 4.03 -5.42
N TYR A 139 -21.08 3.10 -4.51
CA TYR A 139 -20.23 1.94 -4.77
C TYR A 139 -20.73 1.04 -5.92
N ASN A 140 -22.02 1.09 -6.22
CA ASN A 140 -22.69 0.35 -7.29
C ASN A 140 -22.93 1.17 -8.57
N GLU A 141 -22.56 2.45 -8.58
CA GLU A 141 -22.77 3.38 -9.69
C GLU A 141 -21.47 3.85 -10.33
N ALA A 142 -20.35 3.60 -9.67
CA ALA A 142 -19.02 4.06 -10.07
C ALA A 142 -17.95 3.03 -9.72
N ASN A 143 -16.82 3.10 -10.39
CA ASN A 143 -15.67 2.25 -10.09
C ASN A 143 -14.98 2.67 -8.77
N ASN A 144 -13.86 2.02 -8.40
CA ASN A 144 -13.13 2.23 -7.13
C ASN A 144 -12.64 3.68 -6.93
N ILE A 145 -12.56 4.50 -7.97
CA ILE A 145 -12.32 5.95 -7.87
C ILE A 145 -13.36 6.64 -6.96
N SER A 146 -14.59 6.13 -6.88
CA SER A 146 -15.60 6.65 -5.96
C SER A 146 -15.21 6.44 -4.49
N SER A 147 -14.54 5.34 -4.18
CA SER A 147 -14.03 5.07 -2.84
C SER A 147 -12.87 5.99 -2.49
N SER A 148 -11.93 6.22 -3.42
CA SER A 148 -10.86 7.18 -3.19
C SER A 148 -11.38 8.62 -3.09
N MET A 149 -12.46 8.95 -3.82
CA MET A 149 -13.15 10.25 -3.70
C MET A 149 -13.70 10.49 -2.29
N VAL A 150 -14.26 9.45 -1.66
CA VAL A 150 -14.73 9.52 -0.27
C VAL A 150 -13.55 9.73 0.70
N ALA A 151 -12.45 9.03 0.48
CA ALA A 151 -11.27 9.06 1.36
C ALA A 151 -10.25 10.18 1.02
N ARG A 152 -10.47 10.98 -0.02
CA ARG A 152 -9.47 11.87 -0.61
C ARG A 152 -8.75 12.81 0.36
N TYR A 153 -9.42 13.25 1.42
CA TYR A 153 -8.82 14.15 2.42
C TYR A 153 -7.90 13.43 3.42
N MET A 154 -7.83 12.09 3.40
CA MET A 154 -7.05 11.28 4.32
C MET A 154 -5.75 10.76 3.67
N LEU A 155 -5.47 11.09 2.40
CA LEU A 155 -4.39 10.48 1.61
C LEU A 155 -2.97 10.96 1.96
N SER A 156 -2.82 12.04 2.73
CA SER A 156 -1.49 12.54 3.13
C SER A 156 -0.82 11.65 4.18
N ASN A 157 0.42 11.27 3.94
CA ASN A 157 1.18 10.33 4.77
C ASN A 157 0.40 9.03 5.02
N ALA A 158 -0.19 8.48 3.96
CA ALA A 158 -1.13 7.37 4.05
C ALA A 158 -0.79 6.22 3.11
N TYR A 159 -0.97 5.01 3.61
CA TYR A 159 -1.12 3.84 2.76
C TYR A 159 -2.54 3.75 2.20
N VAL A 160 -2.66 3.29 0.97
CA VAL A 160 -3.92 2.88 0.35
C VAL A 160 -3.81 1.40 -0.02
N PHE A 161 -4.76 0.62 0.43
CA PHE A 161 -4.83 -0.82 0.23
C PHE A 161 -6.07 -1.20 -0.59
N GLU A 162 -5.90 -2.06 -1.56
CA GLU A 162 -6.98 -2.95 -1.97
C GLU A 162 -7.17 -4.00 -0.87
N ALA A 163 -8.42 -4.30 -0.53
CA ALA A 163 -8.73 -5.02 0.70
C ALA A 163 -8.94 -6.53 0.49
N ASP A 164 -8.45 -7.06 -0.62
CA ASP A 164 -8.57 -8.46 -1.07
C ASP A 164 -7.22 -9.20 -1.13
N LEU A 165 -6.21 -8.61 -0.49
CA LEU A 165 -4.84 -9.09 -0.49
C LEU A 165 -4.57 -9.93 0.76
N LEU A 166 -4.17 -11.18 0.57
CA LEU A 166 -3.69 -12.06 1.65
C LEU A 166 -2.20 -11.80 1.89
N LEU A 167 -1.89 -11.09 2.96
CA LEU A 167 -0.54 -10.73 3.36
C LEU A 167 0.10 -11.84 4.17
N SER A 168 1.23 -12.39 3.70
CA SER A 168 2.03 -13.41 4.39
C SER A 168 3.24 -12.80 5.12
N ASN A 169 3.81 -11.71 4.59
CA ASN A 169 4.96 -11.03 5.19
C ASN A 169 4.60 -9.61 5.64
N PRO A 170 4.29 -9.39 6.93
CA PRO A 170 3.92 -8.05 7.43
C PRO A 170 5.04 -7.01 7.29
N LYS A 171 6.31 -7.42 7.15
CA LYS A 171 7.45 -6.51 7.04
C LYS A 171 7.50 -5.70 5.75
N ILE A 172 6.68 -6.04 4.74
CA ILE A 172 6.56 -5.19 3.55
C ILE A 172 5.75 -3.91 3.82
N ILE A 173 5.03 -3.84 4.94
CA ILE A 173 4.41 -2.60 5.42
C ILE A 173 5.41 -1.91 6.34
N THR A 174 5.95 -0.79 5.88
CA THR A 174 7.03 -0.07 6.55
C THR A 174 6.53 1.22 7.18
N LYS A 175 7.20 1.64 8.26
CA LYS A 175 6.81 2.81 9.07
C LYS A 175 7.16 4.14 8.41
N TYR A 176 8.27 4.19 7.68
CA TYR A 176 8.80 5.42 7.11
C TYR A 176 8.97 5.31 5.60
N HIS A 177 8.63 6.38 4.87
CA HIS A 177 8.75 6.50 3.43
C HIS A 177 9.28 7.87 3.04
N TYR A 178 10.24 7.91 2.14
CA TYR A 178 10.76 9.16 1.60
C TYR A 178 9.94 9.68 0.42
N THR A 179 9.48 8.78 -0.43
CA THR A 179 8.72 9.06 -1.65
C THR A 179 7.37 8.35 -1.62
N SER A 180 6.47 8.77 -2.49
CA SER A 180 5.27 7.99 -2.80
C SER A 180 5.65 6.76 -3.63
N ASP A 181 5.06 5.62 -3.32
CA ASP A 181 5.40 4.34 -3.93
C ASP A 181 4.20 3.42 -4.15
N PHE A 182 4.36 2.47 -5.09
CA PHE A 182 3.51 1.30 -5.22
C PHE A 182 4.32 0.03 -4.98
N LEU A 183 3.75 -0.92 -4.23
CA LEU A 183 4.28 -2.28 -4.16
C LEU A 183 4.09 -2.97 -5.52
N ALA A 184 5.15 -3.63 -5.98
CA ALA A 184 5.10 -4.41 -7.19
C ALA A 184 6.01 -5.64 -7.13
N ILE A 185 5.64 -6.66 -7.90
CA ILE A 185 6.38 -7.91 -8.04
C ILE A 185 7.00 -7.97 -9.43
N LYS A 186 8.32 -8.20 -9.53
CA LYS A 186 8.97 -8.40 -10.83
C LYS A 186 8.50 -9.70 -11.46
N LYS A 187 7.96 -9.62 -12.68
CA LYS A 187 7.45 -10.77 -13.45
C LYS A 187 8.13 -10.86 -14.80
N GLU A 188 8.45 -12.07 -15.24
CA GLU A 188 8.84 -12.34 -16.62
C GLU A 188 7.65 -12.08 -17.57
N ARG A 189 6.45 -12.47 -17.13
CA ARG A 189 5.19 -12.23 -17.84
C ARG A 189 4.03 -12.17 -16.86
N THR A 190 3.09 -11.26 -17.11
CA THR A 190 1.79 -11.20 -16.42
C THR A 190 0.71 -10.81 -17.42
N ASP A 191 -0.53 -11.26 -17.18
CA ASP A 191 -1.73 -10.81 -17.92
C ASP A 191 -2.52 -9.76 -17.09
N ASP A 192 -2.03 -9.41 -15.89
CA ASP A 192 -2.61 -8.48 -14.94
C ASP A 192 -2.04 -7.05 -15.10
N TRP A 193 -2.54 -6.10 -14.29
CA TRP A 193 -2.02 -4.74 -14.22
C TRP A 193 -0.54 -4.73 -13.88
N CYS A 194 0.24 -3.97 -14.64
CA CYS A 194 1.67 -3.88 -14.42
C CYS A 194 2.27 -2.53 -14.83
N PHE A 195 3.49 -2.29 -14.37
CA PHE A 195 4.23 -1.07 -14.60
C PHE A 195 5.44 -1.28 -15.51
N GLU A 196 5.68 -0.30 -16.39
CA GLU A 196 7.00 -0.01 -16.94
C GLU A 196 7.72 0.95 -15.99
N VAL A 197 8.99 0.68 -15.73
CA VAL A 197 9.78 1.40 -14.71
C VAL A 197 11.13 1.79 -15.27
N GLU A 198 11.49 3.06 -15.12
CA GLU A 198 12.81 3.60 -15.46
C GLU A 198 13.44 4.22 -14.20
N ASP A 199 14.65 3.84 -13.86
CA ASP A 199 15.39 4.30 -12.68
C ASP A 199 14.57 4.21 -11.35
N GLY A 200 13.74 3.17 -11.24
CA GLY A 200 12.89 2.95 -10.07
C GLY A 200 11.56 3.71 -10.08
N ILE A 201 11.34 4.60 -11.07
CA ILE A 201 10.12 5.40 -11.21
C ILE A 201 9.15 4.73 -12.18
N ILE A 202 7.87 4.70 -11.83
CA ILE A 202 6.80 4.20 -12.69
C ILE A 202 6.61 5.18 -13.86
N THR A 203 6.85 4.70 -15.08
CA THR A 203 6.70 5.52 -16.29
C THR A 203 5.41 5.23 -17.03
N LYS A 204 4.82 4.05 -16.84
CA LYS A 204 3.58 3.66 -17.50
C LYS A 204 2.87 2.54 -16.75
N GLU A 205 1.56 2.65 -16.66
CA GLU A 205 0.66 1.58 -16.25
C GLU A 205 0.03 0.92 -17.48
N LYS A 206 -0.14 -0.40 -17.45
CA LYS A 206 -0.77 -1.17 -18.53
C LYS A 206 -1.33 -2.49 -18.02
N VAL A 207 -2.21 -3.11 -18.81
CA VAL A 207 -2.69 -4.47 -18.59
C VAL A 207 -1.85 -5.44 -19.42
N GLY A 208 -1.28 -6.44 -18.76
CA GLY A 208 -0.41 -7.43 -19.38
C GLY A 208 0.97 -6.90 -19.79
N GLY A 209 1.99 -7.73 -19.64
CA GLY A 209 3.34 -7.36 -20.01
C GLY A 209 4.36 -8.48 -19.89
N VAL A 210 5.52 -8.24 -20.49
CA VAL A 210 6.72 -9.08 -20.39
C VAL A 210 7.81 -8.25 -19.75
N ASP A 211 8.62 -8.87 -18.89
CA ASP A 211 9.70 -8.22 -18.12
C ASP A 211 9.22 -6.93 -17.41
N CYS A 212 8.09 -7.02 -16.74
CA CYS A 212 7.38 -5.89 -16.14
C CYS A 212 7.25 -6.04 -14.61
N TRP A 213 6.65 -5.04 -13.98
CA TRP A 213 6.38 -5.00 -12.56
C TRP A 213 4.87 -5.14 -12.33
N GLN A 214 4.43 -6.33 -11.92
CA GLN A 214 3.01 -6.56 -11.60
C GLN A 214 2.61 -5.71 -10.40
N MET A 215 1.53 -4.94 -10.54
CA MET A 215 0.97 -4.13 -9.46
C MET A 215 0.44 -5.02 -8.34
N VAL A 216 0.72 -4.61 -7.11
CA VAL A 216 0.14 -5.23 -5.91
C VAL A 216 -0.67 -4.15 -5.22
N GLY A 217 -1.93 -4.10 -5.29
CA GLY A 217 -2.88 -3.08 -4.80
C GLY A 217 -2.58 -2.39 -3.46
N ILE A 218 -1.30 -2.08 -3.19
CA ILE A 218 -0.82 -1.34 -2.01
C ILE A 218 0.09 -0.20 -2.47
N SER A 219 -0.24 1.01 -2.08
CA SER A 219 0.57 2.20 -2.34
C SER A 219 0.72 3.06 -1.09
N TYR A 220 1.77 3.87 -1.06
CA TYR A 220 1.98 4.90 -0.05
C TYR A 220 2.05 6.28 -0.70
N TRP A 221 1.46 7.27 -0.06
CA TRP A 221 1.42 8.66 -0.53
C TRP A 221 1.99 9.58 0.54
N ASN A 222 3.09 10.27 0.22
CA ASN A 222 3.69 11.25 1.09
C ASN A 222 2.75 12.46 1.32
N GLU A 223 3.14 13.38 2.18
CA GLU A 223 2.30 14.52 2.55
C GLU A 223 1.90 15.38 1.36
N ASN A 224 2.86 15.75 0.52
CA ASN A 224 2.63 16.63 -0.61
C ASN A 224 1.78 15.98 -1.71
N ASP A 225 2.12 14.74 -2.06
CA ASP A 225 1.41 13.99 -3.09
C ASP A 225 -0.01 13.64 -2.63
N GLY A 226 -0.18 13.25 -1.36
CA GLY A 226 -1.50 12.97 -0.80
C GLY A 226 -2.42 14.19 -0.77
N HIS A 227 -1.88 15.38 -0.47
CA HIS A 227 -2.64 16.63 -0.59
C HIS A 227 -3.04 16.92 -2.02
N ARG A 228 -2.13 16.75 -2.98
CA ARG A 228 -2.41 16.96 -4.40
C ARG A 228 -3.44 15.97 -4.93
N LEU A 229 -3.35 14.69 -4.53
CA LEU A 229 -4.30 13.65 -4.90
C LEU A 229 -5.74 14.00 -4.52
N SER A 230 -5.95 14.68 -3.40
CA SER A 230 -7.29 15.11 -2.99
C SER A 230 -8.01 15.93 -4.07
N GLN A 231 -7.28 16.84 -4.72
CA GLN A 231 -7.85 17.66 -5.81
C GLN A 231 -7.87 16.88 -7.13
N ASP A 232 -6.78 16.19 -7.47
CA ASP A 232 -6.67 15.47 -8.74
C ASP A 232 -7.72 14.35 -8.87
N ILE A 233 -8.03 13.63 -7.79
CA ILE A 233 -9.12 12.65 -7.75
C ILE A 233 -10.46 13.34 -8.03
N SER A 234 -10.72 14.48 -7.40
CA SER A 234 -11.95 15.24 -7.62
C SER A 234 -12.10 15.69 -9.08
N ASP A 235 -11.03 16.21 -9.67
CA ASP A 235 -11.01 16.68 -11.05
C ASP A 235 -11.25 15.53 -12.04
N VAL A 236 -10.56 14.40 -11.83
CA VAL A 236 -10.69 13.21 -12.69
C VAL A 236 -12.06 12.57 -12.54
N TYR A 237 -12.61 12.50 -11.32
CA TYR A 237 -13.94 11.97 -11.06
C TYR A 237 -15.04 12.81 -11.72
N ALA A 238 -14.93 14.14 -11.72
CA ALA A 238 -15.88 15.05 -12.31
C ALA A 238 -15.79 15.13 -13.86
N ALA A 239 -14.70 14.65 -14.45
CA ALA A 239 -14.52 14.66 -15.90
C ALA A 239 -15.46 13.66 -16.61
N PRO A 240 -15.77 13.83 -17.89
CA PRO A 240 -16.53 12.86 -18.67
C PRO A 240 -15.91 11.46 -18.57
N GLY A 241 -16.72 10.44 -18.21
CA GLY A 241 -16.27 9.06 -17.98
C GLY A 241 -15.42 8.91 -16.72
N GLY A 242 -15.35 9.92 -15.83
CA GLY A 242 -14.53 9.87 -14.63
C GLY A 242 -14.96 8.81 -13.63
N LYS A 243 -16.25 8.56 -13.50
CA LYS A 243 -16.81 7.56 -12.58
C LYS A 243 -16.44 6.11 -12.94
N GLU A 244 -16.10 5.82 -14.20
CA GLU A 244 -15.73 4.49 -14.69
C GLU A 244 -14.25 4.17 -14.49
N ARG A 245 -13.45 5.16 -14.05
CA ARG A 245 -11.99 5.03 -13.91
C ARG A 245 -11.60 4.35 -12.62
N TYR A 246 -10.42 3.72 -12.65
CA TYR A 246 -9.77 3.24 -11.45
C TYR A 246 -9.01 4.37 -10.76
N TRP A 247 -8.96 4.36 -9.44
CA TRP A 247 -8.36 5.46 -8.67
C TRP A 247 -6.85 5.58 -8.90
N GLU A 248 -6.14 4.46 -9.04
CA GLU A 248 -4.70 4.42 -9.30
C GLU A 248 -4.33 5.06 -10.63
N GLN A 249 -5.25 5.09 -11.59
CA GLN A 249 -5.06 5.79 -12.86
C GLN A 249 -5.01 7.31 -12.71
N VAL A 250 -5.49 7.85 -11.60
CA VAL A 250 -5.39 9.30 -11.35
C VAL A 250 -3.93 9.74 -11.34
N PRO A 251 -3.07 9.23 -10.42
CA PRO A 251 -1.67 9.60 -10.38
C PRO A 251 -0.80 8.96 -11.46
N LEU A 252 -1.19 7.81 -12.02
CA LEU A 252 -0.33 7.07 -12.92
C LEU A 252 -0.62 7.32 -14.42
N VAL A 253 -1.82 7.83 -14.74
CA VAL A 253 -2.25 8.06 -16.13
C VAL A 253 -2.73 9.48 -16.34
N TYR A 254 -3.80 9.90 -15.65
CA TYR A 254 -4.52 11.14 -15.96
C TYR A 254 -3.79 12.41 -15.47
N LYS A 255 -3.06 12.30 -14.38
CA LYS A 255 -2.29 13.39 -13.74
C LYS A 255 -0.82 13.02 -13.53
N LYS A 256 -0.32 12.11 -14.35
CA LYS A 256 1.03 11.53 -14.24
C LYS A 256 2.14 12.58 -14.03
N ASP A 257 2.07 13.69 -14.73
CA ASP A 257 3.08 14.76 -14.66
C ASP A 257 3.14 15.46 -13.29
N HIS A 258 2.14 15.22 -12.42
CA HIS A 258 2.11 15.77 -11.07
C HIS A 258 2.92 14.93 -10.07
N TYR A 259 3.27 13.68 -10.40
CA TYR A 259 3.81 12.70 -9.47
C TYR A 259 5.09 12.05 -9.95
N LYS A 260 5.95 11.73 -9.01
CA LYS A 260 7.04 10.77 -9.18
C LYS A 260 6.79 9.61 -8.22
N VAL A 261 6.27 8.51 -8.74
CA VAL A 261 5.92 7.35 -7.94
C VAL A 261 6.97 6.27 -8.16
N GLU A 262 7.56 5.79 -7.07
CA GLU A 262 8.56 4.72 -7.10
C GLU A 262 7.93 3.33 -7.04
N VAL A 263 8.62 2.34 -7.58
CA VAL A 263 8.31 0.93 -7.32
C VAL A 263 9.00 0.49 -6.05
N ARG A 264 8.23 -0.01 -5.10
CA ARG A 264 8.74 -0.73 -3.94
C ARG A 264 8.53 -2.22 -4.14
N VAL A 265 9.63 -2.97 -4.12
CA VAL A 265 9.65 -4.37 -4.54
C VAL A 265 9.19 -5.29 -3.42
N CYS A 266 8.28 -6.21 -3.73
CA CYS A 266 7.96 -7.38 -2.91
C CYS A 266 7.99 -8.64 -3.77
N LYS A 267 7.69 -9.80 -3.18
CA LYS A 267 7.74 -11.09 -3.84
C LYS A 267 6.38 -11.79 -3.78
N ASP A 268 6.18 -12.80 -4.63
CA ASP A 268 4.96 -13.62 -4.64
C ASP A 268 4.68 -14.29 -3.28
N GLU A 269 5.74 -14.65 -2.54
CA GLU A 269 5.63 -15.26 -1.22
C GLU A 269 5.19 -14.29 -0.11
N ASP A 270 5.34 -12.98 -0.33
CA ASP A 270 5.00 -11.95 0.64
C ASP A 270 3.51 -11.65 0.68
N ILE A 271 2.84 -11.72 -0.48
CA ILE A 271 1.46 -11.29 -0.64
C ILE A 271 0.82 -11.95 -1.87
N VAL A 272 -0.44 -12.32 -1.76
CA VAL A 272 -1.24 -12.92 -2.83
C VAL A 272 -2.59 -12.23 -2.91
N GLU A 273 -3.00 -11.83 -4.10
CA GLU A 273 -4.37 -11.39 -4.38
C GLU A 273 -5.29 -12.61 -4.55
N ILE A 274 -6.46 -12.59 -3.92
CA ILE A 274 -7.47 -13.64 -4.02
C ILE A 274 -8.62 -13.11 -4.86
N ASP A 275 -8.56 -13.29 -6.15
CA ASP A 275 -9.52 -12.71 -7.07
C ASP A 275 -10.73 -13.56 -7.36
N THR A 276 -10.55 -14.88 -7.37
CA THR A 276 -11.58 -15.83 -7.78
C THR A 276 -11.86 -16.87 -6.71
N PHE A 277 -13.08 -17.42 -6.75
CA PHE A 277 -13.43 -18.55 -5.88
C PHE A 277 -12.54 -19.78 -6.10
N ARG A 278 -12.02 -19.97 -7.30
CA ARG A 278 -11.07 -21.05 -7.61
C ARG A 278 -9.74 -20.85 -6.87
N GLU A 279 -9.24 -19.65 -6.81
CA GLU A 279 -8.01 -19.31 -6.05
C GLU A 279 -8.23 -19.50 -4.56
N LEU A 280 -9.36 -19.04 -4.02
CA LEU A 280 -9.73 -19.25 -2.63
C LEU A 280 -9.74 -20.75 -2.27
N LYS A 281 -10.33 -21.62 -3.09
CA LYS A 281 -10.32 -23.07 -2.94
C LYS A 281 -8.90 -23.67 -3.02
N ALA A 282 -8.04 -23.12 -3.84
CA ALA A 282 -6.66 -23.59 -3.96
C ALA A 282 -5.85 -23.27 -2.70
N ILE A 283 -6.11 -22.13 -2.06
CA ILE A 283 -5.43 -21.67 -0.84
C ILE A 283 -6.01 -22.35 0.40
N ASP A 284 -7.33 -22.41 0.56
CA ASP A 284 -7.99 -22.97 1.74
C ASP A 284 -9.02 -24.04 1.35
N LYS A 285 -8.71 -25.30 1.68
CA LYS A 285 -9.51 -26.47 1.34
C LYS A 285 -10.88 -26.53 2.03
N ILE A 286 -11.13 -25.71 3.03
CA ILE A 286 -12.48 -25.60 3.65
C ILE A 286 -13.56 -25.20 2.65
N TYR A 287 -13.15 -24.53 1.56
CA TYR A 287 -14.06 -24.10 0.49
C TYR A 287 -14.23 -25.13 -0.63
N ASP A 288 -13.54 -26.24 -0.56
CA ASP A 288 -13.58 -27.31 -1.59
C ASP A 288 -14.64 -28.35 -1.24
N VAL A 289 -15.89 -27.90 -1.17
CA VAL A 289 -17.10 -28.70 -0.85
C VAL A 289 -17.98 -28.89 -2.07
#